data_608e36968fc1063e5c4e5cac4e548cbd
#
_entry.id   608e36968fc1063e5c4e5cac4e548cbd
#
_cell.length_a   1.000
_cell.length_b   1.000
_cell.length_c   1.000
_cell.angle_alpha   90.00
_cell.angle_beta   90.00
_cell.angle_gamma   90.00
#
_symmetry.space_group_name_H-M   'P 1'
#
loop_
_entity.id
_entity.type
_entity.pdbx_description
1 polymer ?
#
loop_
_entity_poly.entity_id
_entity_poly.type
_entity_poly.pdbx_seq_one_letter_code
_entity_poly.pdbx_strand_id
1 'polypeptide(L)'
;MVIIFLSEKMNTEILGVALQILLLLVISYPLGKHIAKVYKDGNDCMRFMAPIERFIYKLAGINPNEEMDWKAFLKSLLIINVFWFFWGMILLVSQGYLPLNPDGNSGQSPDLAFNTCISFMVNCNLQHYSGESGLTYFTQLFVIMLFQFITAATGMAAMAGIMKSMATKTTKTIGNFWHYLVISCTRILFPMSLIVGFIHTRYADGLRLQNDNPDIGRSRTNCFTRPYSCNRSD
;
A
#
# COMPACT_ATOMS: atom_id res chain seq x y z
N MET A 1 16.61 8.10 41.51
CA MET A 1 15.24 8.23 40.99
C MET A 1 15.23 8.37 39.44
N VAL A 2 15.98 9.28 38.82
CA VAL A 2 16.05 9.46 37.36
C VAL A 2 16.58 8.21 36.63
N ILE A 3 17.60 7.54 37.16
CA ILE A 3 18.20 6.32 36.56
C ILE A 3 17.23 5.14 36.57
N ILE A 4 16.41 4.98 37.62
CA ILE A 4 15.41 3.93 37.71
C ILE A 4 14.29 4.18 36.67
N PHE A 5 13.86 5.44 36.50
CA PHE A 5 12.85 5.83 35.54
C PHE A 5 13.31 5.62 34.08
N LEU A 6 14.58 5.88 33.79
CA LEU A 6 15.19 5.61 32.48
C LEU A 6 15.34 4.11 32.23
N SER A 7 15.64 3.31 33.26
CA SER A 7 15.73 1.85 33.13
C SER A 7 14.39 1.20 32.88
N GLU A 8 13.31 1.61 33.54
CA GLU A 8 11.97 1.09 33.29
C GLU A 8 11.46 1.45 31.88
N LYS A 9 11.71 2.68 31.44
CA LYS A 9 11.32 3.12 30.11
C LYS A 9 12.09 2.37 29.01
N MET A 10 13.41 2.19 29.18
CA MET A 10 14.24 1.40 28.27
C MET A 10 13.79 -0.07 28.20
N ASN A 11 13.43 -0.69 29.33
CA ASN A 11 12.94 -2.07 29.34
C ASN A 11 11.62 -2.22 28.59
N THR A 12 10.72 -1.23 28.68
CA THR A 12 9.44 -1.24 27.97
C THR A 12 9.63 -1.09 26.47
N GLU A 13 10.57 -0.25 26.02
CA GLU A 13 10.89 -0.05 24.60
C GLU A 13 11.53 -1.31 24.02
N ILE A 14 12.48 -1.93 24.70
CA ILE A 14 13.13 -3.18 24.27
C ILE A 14 12.09 -4.32 24.19
N LEU A 15 11.22 -4.43 25.19
CA LEU A 15 10.13 -5.41 25.19
C LEU A 15 9.17 -5.19 24.03
N GLY A 16 8.84 -3.94 23.72
CA GLY A 16 8.00 -3.57 22.55
C GLY A 16 8.63 -4.00 21.24
N VAL A 17 9.91 -3.72 21.04
CA VAL A 17 10.64 -4.16 19.83
C VAL A 17 10.72 -5.68 19.73
N ALA A 18 11.03 -6.36 20.84
CA ALA A 18 11.10 -7.83 20.88
C ALA A 18 9.73 -8.46 20.54
N LEU A 19 8.64 -7.92 21.10
CA LEU A 19 7.29 -8.37 20.82
C LEU A 19 6.92 -8.16 19.34
N GLN A 20 7.27 -7.02 18.77
CA GLN A 20 7.03 -6.71 17.36
C GLN A 20 7.77 -7.68 16.42
N ILE A 21 9.04 -7.98 16.70
CA ILE A 21 9.83 -8.95 15.93
C ILE A 21 9.20 -10.35 16.05
N LEU A 22 8.84 -10.76 17.27
CA LEU A 22 8.20 -12.06 17.50
C LEU A 22 6.89 -12.18 16.73
N LEU A 23 6.03 -11.16 16.79
CA LEU A 23 4.75 -11.12 16.07
C LEU A 23 4.98 -11.22 14.55
N LEU A 24 5.96 -10.49 14.03
CA LEU A 24 6.33 -10.52 12.61
C LEU A 24 6.77 -11.92 12.19
N LEU A 25 7.62 -12.60 12.98
CA LEU A 25 8.06 -13.96 12.70
C LEU A 25 6.91 -14.96 12.72
N VAL A 26 6.00 -14.86 13.69
CA VAL A 26 4.81 -15.73 13.80
C VAL A 26 3.89 -15.54 12.59
N ILE A 27 3.64 -14.31 12.16
CA ILE A 27 2.74 -14.01 11.02
C ILE A 27 3.41 -14.35 9.68
N SER A 28 4.73 -14.19 9.56
CA SER A 28 5.45 -14.41 8.30
C SER A 28 5.36 -15.85 7.79
N TYR A 29 5.30 -16.83 8.69
CA TYR A 29 5.24 -18.24 8.32
C TYR A 29 3.93 -18.63 7.59
N PRO A 30 2.73 -18.38 8.15
CA PRO A 30 1.48 -18.69 7.45
C PRO A 30 1.30 -17.81 6.18
N LEU A 31 1.72 -16.55 6.21
CA LEU A 31 1.65 -15.67 5.07
C LEU A 31 2.57 -16.15 3.93
N GLY A 32 3.81 -16.54 4.24
CA GLY A 32 4.74 -17.08 3.25
C GLY A 32 4.21 -18.37 2.61
N LYS A 33 3.59 -19.26 3.39
CA LYS A 33 2.93 -20.45 2.85
C LYS A 33 1.77 -20.10 1.91
N HIS A 34 0.95 -19.11 2.26
CA HIS A 34 -0.15 -18.66 1.42
C HIS A 34 0.38 -18.10 0.08
N ILE A 35 1.37 -17.19 0.13
CA ILE A 35 2.00 -16.60 -1.05
C ILE A 35 2.60 -17.70 -1.96
N ALA A 36 3.34 -18.63 -1.38
CA ALA A 36 3.93 -19.74 -2.14
C ALA A 36 2.87 -20.59 -2.84
N LYS A 37 1.74 -20.85 -2.16
CA LYS A 37 0.64 -21.63 -2.72
C LYS A 37 -0.08 -20.89 -3.85
N VAL A 38 -0.28 -19.57 -3.72
CA VAL A 38 -0.88 -18.73 -4.76
C VAL A 38 -0.08 -18.78 -6.05
N TYR A 39 1.26 -18.65 -5.97
CA TYR A 39 2.10 -18.63 -7.16
C TYR A 39 2.41 -20.01 -7.75
N LYS A 40 2.35 -21.08 -6.95
CA LYS A 40 2.70 -22.42 -7.42
C LYS A 40 1.51 -23.16 -8.04
N ASP A 41 0.42 -23.27 -7.31
CA ASP A 41 -0.65 -24.21 -7.64
C ASP A 41 -1.95 -23.53 -8.06
N GLY A 42 -2.10 -22.23 -7.81
CA GLY A 42 -3.36 -21.51 -8.01
C GLY A 42 -4.55 -22.10 -7.22
N ASN A 43 -4.29 -23.09 -6.38
CA ASN A 43 -5.27 -23.88 -5.63
C ASN A 43 -5.27 -23.42 -4.16
N ASP A 44 -5.51 -22.12 -3.97
CA ASP A 44 -5.53 -21.45 -2.69
C ASP A 44 -6.97 -21.21 -2.17
N CYS A 45 -7.07 -20.75 -0.94
CA CYS A 45 -8.35 -20.39 -0.30
C CYS A 45 -9.13 -19.31 -1.06
N MET A 46 -8.43 -18.52 -1.92
CA MET A 46 -9.01 -17.38 -2.64
C MET A 46 -9.50 -17.73 -4.04
N ARG A 47 -9.70 -19.02 -4.35
CA ARG A 47 -10.22 -19.48 -5.65
C ARG A 47 -11.59 -18.88 -6.02
N PHE A 48 -12.35 -18.41 -5.04
CA PHE A 48 -13.60 -17.69 -5.28
C PHE A 48 -13.41 -16.37 -6.04
N MET A 49 -12.17 -15.80 -6.08
CA MET A 49 -11.82 -14.63 -6.88
C MET A 49 -11.60 -14.95 -8.38
N ALA A 50 -11.52 -16.22 -8.76
CA ALA A 50 -11.28 -16.65 -10.13
C ALA A 50 -12.25 -16.08 -11.19
N PRO A 51 -13.55 -15.84 -10.92
CA PRO A 51 -14.42 -15.17 -11.89
C PRO A 51 -14.01 -13.73 -12.17
N ILE A 52 -13.56 -13.00 -11.15
CA ILE A 52 -13.07 -11.61 -11.29
C ILE A 52 -11.76 -11.61 -12.10
N GLU A 53 -10.86 -12.52 -11.82
CA GLU A 53 -9.61 -12.67 -12.57
C GLU A 53 -9.87 -12.97 -14.05
N ARG A 54 -10.79 -13.90 -14.34
CA ARG A 54 -11.20 -14.21 -15.70
C ARG A 54 -11.80 -13.02 -16.43
N PHE A 55 -12.59 -12.21 -15.74
CA PHE A 55 -13.13 -10.98 -16.28
C PHE A 55 -12.00 -9.99 -16.64
N ILE A 56 -11.04 -9.80 -15.73
CA ILE A 56 -9.86 -8.93 -15.94
C ILE A 56 -9.03 -9.44 -17.12
N TYR A 57 -8.74 -10.75 -17.20
CA TYR A 57 -7.98 -11.32 -18.31
C TYR A 57 -8.68 -11.13 -19.64
N LYS A 58 -10.01 -11.31 -19.68
CA LYS A 58 -10.81 -11.10 -20.89
C LYS A 58 -10.81 -9.64 -21.33
N LEU A 59 -10.95 -8.72 -20.38
CA LEU A 59 -10.97 -7.28 -20.65
C LEU A 59 -9.60 -6.78 -21.14
N ALA A 60 -8.52 -7.26 -20.53
CA ALA A 60 -7.15 -6.86 -20.86
C ALA A 60 -6.52 -7.68 -22.01
N GLY A 61 -7.21 -8.69 -22.54
CA GLY A 61 -6.67 -9.56 -23.59
C GLY A 61 -5.48 -10.41 -23.13
N ILE A 62 -5.40 -10.74 -21.84
CA ILE A 62 -4.29 -11.49 -21.25
C ILE A 62 -4.59 -12.99 -21.35
N ASN A 63 -3.64 -13.76 -21.90
CA ASN A 63 -3.65 -15.20 -21.81
C ASN A 63 -2.81 -15.69 -20.62
N PRO A 64 -3.42 -16.13 -19.52
CA PRO A 64 -2.70 -16.49 -18.29
C PRO A 64 -1.79 -17.71 -18.46
N ASN A 65 -2.02 -18.54 -19.48
CA ASN A 65 -1.25 -19.76 -19.72
C ASN A 65 -0.03 -19.52 -20.64
N GLU A 66 0.10 -18.33 -21.20
CA GLU A 66 1.24 -17.98 -22.06
C GLU A 66 2.46 -17.66 -21.18
N GLU A 67 3.52 -18.44 -21.36
CA GLU A 67 4.77 -18.19 -20.65
C GLU A 67 5.66 -17.21 -21.42
N MET A 68 6.18 -16.22 -20.71
CA MET A 68 7.05 -15.17 -21.26
C MET A 68 8.52 -15.51 -21.03
N ASP A 69 9.36 -15.15 -21.99
CA ASP A 69 10.80 -15.08 -21.78
C ASP A 69 11.15 -13.86 -20.92
N TRP A 70 12.37 -13.78 -20.42
CA TRP A 70 12.79 -12.69 -19.54
C TRP A 70 12.68 -11.31 -20.20
N LYS A 71 12.85 -11.21 -21.53
CA LYS A 71 12.74 -9.93 -22.27
C LYS A 71 11.31 -9.46 -22.34
N ALA A 72 10.37 -10.34 -22.67
CA ALA A 72 8.96 -10.04 -22.71
C ALA A 72 8.42 -9.67 -21.33
N PHE A 73 8.86 -10.38 -20.29
CA PHE A 73 8.52 -10.09 -18.90
C PHE A 73 9.02 -8.72 -18.46
N LEU A 74 10.30 -8.39 -18.71
CA LEU A 74 10.87 -7.09 -18.41
C LEU A 74 10.18 -5.97 -19.18
N LYS A 75 9.89 -6.18 -20.46
CA LYS A 75 9.15 -5.23 -21.29
C LYS A 75 7.77 -4.93 -20.71
N SER A 76 7.03 -5.95 -20.27
CA SER A 76 5.71 -5.79 -19.66
C SER A 76 5.80 -4.99 -18.37
N LEU A 77 6.79 -5.29 -17.52
CA LEU A 77 7.05 -4.54 -16.29
C LEU A 77 7.37 -3.07 -16.56
N LEU A 78 8.19 -2.77 -17.56
CA LEU A 78 8.53 -1.38 -17.91
C LEU A 78 7.32 -0.64 -18.48
N ILE A 79 6.55 -1.27 -19.36
CA ILE A 79 5.36 -0.66 -19.95
C ILE A 79 4.35 -0.24 -18.88
N ILE A 80 4.05 -1.11 -17.92
CA ILE A 80 3.08 -0.78 -16.87
C ILE A 80 3.58 0.36 -15.98
N ASN A 81 4.88 0.39 -15.67
CA ASN A 81 5.46 1.49 -14.89
C ASN A 81 5.42 2.82 -15.64
N VAL A 82 5.76 2.83 -16.93
CA VAL A 82 5.67 4.04 -17.77
C VAL A 82 4.22 4.53 -17.86
N PHE A 83 3.26 3.62 -18.02
CA PHE A 83 1.84 3.96 -18.02
C PHE A 83 1.42 4.64 -16.72
N TRP A 84 1.76 4.06 -15.56
CA TRP A 84 1.41 4.64 -14.26
C TRP A 84 2.14 5.95 -13.99
N PHE A 85 3.37 6.10 -14.47
CA PHE A 85 4.09 7.37 -14.38
C PHE A 85 3.31 8.51 -15.05
N PHE A 86 2.91 8.34 -16.31
CA PHE A 86 2.14 9.35 -17.02
C PHE A 86 0.76 9.57 -16.41
N TRP A 87 0.10 8.52 -15.98
CA TRP A 87 -1.18 8.61 -15.28
C TRP A 87 -1.07 9.50 -14.04
N GLY A 88 -0.11 9.22 -13.17
CA GLY A 88 0.10 10.00 -11.95
C GLY A 88 0.51 11.44 -12.22
N MET A 89 1.43 11.67 -13.17
CA MET A 89 1.85 13.02 -13.55
C MET A 89 0.67 13.88 -14.02
N ILE A 90 -0.15 13.34 -14.93
CA ILE A 90 -1.30 14.07 -15.47
C ILE A 90 -2.28 14.41 -14.35
N LEU A 91 -2.61 13.48 -13.48
CA LEU A 91 -3.57 13.71 -12.41
C LEU A 91 -3.05 14.69 -11.34
N LEU A 92 -1.79 14.60 -10.95
CA LEU A 92 -1.22 15.48 -9.92
C LEU A 92 -1.06 16.92 -10.41
N VAL A 93 -0.62 17.12 -11.65
CA VAL A 93 -0.47 18.47 -12.23
C VAL A 93 -1.84 19.08 -12.47
N SER A 94 -2.83 18.30 -12.90
CA SER A 94 -4.18 18.79 -13.23
C SER A 94 -5.17 18.74 -12.07
N GLN A 95 -4.76 18.38 -10.85
CA GLN A 95 -5.67 18.14 -9.73
C GLN A 95 -6.58 19.32 -9.38
N GLY A 96 -6.14 20.57 -9.65
CA GLY A 96 -6.94 21.76 -9.40
C GLY A 96 -8.23 21.83 -10.23
N TYR A 97 -8.28 21.13 -11.37
CA TYR A 97 -9.43 21.09 -12.28
C TYR A 97 -10.28 19.83 -12.07
N LEU A 98 -9.83 18.88 -11.23
CA LEU A 98 -10.51 17.62 -11.01
C LEU A 98 -11.62 17.74 -9.95
N PRO A 99 -12.64 16.87 -10.00
CA PRO A 99 -13.68 16.82 -8.97
C PRO A 99 -13.10 16.40 -7.61
N LEU A 100 -13.93 16.51 -6.56
CA LEU A 100 -13.54 16.18 -5.18
C LEU A 100 -12.39 17.06 -4.65
N ASN A 101 -12.45 18.36 -4.95
CA ASN A 101 -11.54 19.39 -4.45
C ASN A 101 -12.30 20.46 -3.64
N PRO A 102 -12.84 20.13 -2.44
CA PRO A 102 -13.61 21.08 -1.64
C PRO A 102 -12.75 22.23 -1.10
N ASP A 103 -11.45 21.99 -0.90
CA ASP A 103 -10.53 22.96 -0.31
C ASP A 103 -9.89 23.88 -1.36
N GLY A 104 -10.19 23.70 -2.66
CA GLY A 104 -9.65 24.50 -3.75
C GLY A 104 -8.15 24.35 -3.96
N ASN A 105 -7.58 23.17 -3.65
CA ASN A 105 -6.16 22.90 -3.81
C ASN A 105 -5.73 23.04 -5.28
N SER A 106 -4.65 23.77 -5.51
CA SER A 106 -4.06 23.96 -6.84
C SER A 106 -3.36 22.68 -7.34
N GLY A 107 -3.05 22.62 -8.65
CA GLY A 107 -2.19 21.59 -9.22
C GLY A 107 -0.82 21.58 -8.56
N GLN A 108 -0.22 20.40 -8.44
CA GLN A 108 1.18 20.31 -7.98
C GLN A 108 2.12 20.88 -9.05
N SER A 109 3.23 21.48 -8.61
CA SER A 109 4.31 21.86 -9.53
C SER A 109 4.88 20.60 -10.21
N PRO A 110 5.33 20.70 -11.49
CA PRO A 110 5.80 19.52 -12.23
C PRO A 110 6.95 18.75 -11.55
N ASP A 111 7.84 19.44 -10.86
CA ASP A 111 8.94 18.87 -10.08
C ASP A 111 8.42 18.08 -8.86
N LEU A 112 7.45 18.62 -8.13
CA LEU A 112 6.83 17.94 -7.00
C LEU A 112 6.00 16.74 -7.47
N ALA A 113 5.23 16.89 -8.54
CA ALA A 113 4.46 15.80 -9.14
C ALA A 113 5.36 14.66 -9.62
N PHE A 114 6.50 15.00 -10.24
CA PHE A 114 7.52 14.01 -10.64
C PHE A 114 8.07 13.24 -9.44
N ASN A 115 8.52 13.95 -8.41
CA ASN A 115 9.00 13.31 -7.18
C ASN A 115 7.96 12.42 -6.53
N THR A 116 6.72 12.89 -6.45
CA THR A 116 5.60 12.13 -5.91
C THR A 116 5.35 10.86 -6.72
N CYS A 117 5.25 10.95 -8.04
CA CYS A 117 5.04 9.79 -8.91
C CYS A 117 6.15 8.75 -8.75
N ILE A 118 7.41 9.16 -8.84
CA ILE A 118 8.54 8.22 -8.73
C ILE A 118 8.57 7.59 -7.35
N SER A 119 8.37 8.37 -6.28
CA SER A 119 8.38 7.86 -4.92
C SER A 119 7.33 6.76 -4.68
N PHE A 120 6.11 6.98 -5.16
CA PHE A 120 5.05 5.98 -5.03
C PHE A 120 5.20 4.80 -5.99
N MET A 121 5.75 5.02 -7.19
CA MET A 121 6.02 3.94 -8.16
C MET A 121 7.08 2.96 -7.67
N VAL A 122 8.12 3.42 -7.00
CA VAL A 122 9.15 2.55 -6.42
C VAL A 122 8.78 2.06 -5.01
N ASN A 123 7.56 2.32 -4.57
CA ASN A 123 7.02 1.94 -3.26
C ASN A 123 7.85 2.49 -2.07
N CYS A 124 8.49 3.64 -2.27
CA CYS A 124 9.24 4.36 -1.24
C CYS A 124 8.32 5.19 -0.34
N ASN A 125 7.24 5.71 -0.91
CA ASN A 125 6.20 6.53 -0.24
C ASN A 125 6.76 7.79 0.45
N LEU A 126 7.85 8.34 -0.05
CA LEU A 126 8.44 9.56 0.47
C LEU A 126 7.61 10.77 0.03
N GLN A 127 7.09 11.52 0.99
CA GLN A 127 6.24 12.68 0.75
C GLN A 127 7.00 13.98 1.03
N HIS A 128 7.01 14.89 0.06
CA HIS A 128 7.56 16.25 0.17
C HIS A 128 6.45 17.31 0.23
N TYR A 129 5.23 16.92 0.60
CA TYR A 129 4.04 17.77 0.72
C TYR A 129 3.18 17.30 1.88
N SER A 130 2.31 18.18 2.38
CA SER A 130 1.26 17.79 3.31
C SER A 130 0.08 17.21 2.54
N GLY A 131 -0.30 15.96 2.82
CA GLY A 131 -1.44 15.30 2.15
C GLY A 131 -2.77 16.00 2.38
N GLU A 132 -2.91 16.71 3.50
CA GLU A 132 -4.12 17.41 3.89
C GLU A 132 -4.35 18.72 3.11
N SER A 133 -3.28 19.40 2.72
CA SER A 133 -3.34 20.70 2.04
C SER A 133 -2.77 20.70 0.62
N GLY A 134 -2.03 19.67 0.24
CA GLY A 134 -1.34 19.58 -1.06
C GLY A 134 -1.99 18.63 -2.07
N LEU A 135 -3.00 17.84 -1.66
CA LEU A 135 -3.69 16.89 -2.51
C LEU A 135 -5.20 17.04 -2.43
N THR A 136 -5.87 16.79 -3.55
CA THR A 136 -7.34 16.65 -3.59
C THR A 136 -7.75 15.24 -3.19
N TYR A 137 -8.98 15.02 -2.74
CA TYR A 137 -9.48 13.66 -2.46
C TYR A 137 -9.43 12.75 -3.69
N PHE A 138 -9.62 13.33 -4.87
CA PHE A 138 -9.51 12.59 -6.13
C PHE A 138 -8.10 12.04 -6.33
N THR A 139 -7.05 12.87 -6.20
CA THR A 139 -5.66 12.42 -6.36
C THR A 139 -5.20 11.50 -5.25
N GLN A 140 -5.69 11.68 -4.03
CA GLN A 140 -5.42 10.73 -2.94
C GLN A 140 -5.94 9.33 -3.26
N LEU A 141 -7.14 9.20 -3.85
CA LEU A 141 -7.72 7.91 -4.20
C LEU A 141 -7.07 7.31 -5.46
N PHE A 142 -7.02 8.10 -6.55
CA PHE A 142 -6.65 7.60 -7.89
C PHE A 142 -5.15 7.68 -8.22
N VAL A 143 -4.35 8.32 -7.37
CA VAL A 143 -2.90 8.30 -7.49
C VAL A 143 -2.29 7.64 -6.27
N ILE A 144 -2.42 8.22 -5.08
CA ILE A 144 -1.67 7.77 -3.92
C ILE A 144 -2.10 6.37 -3.48
N MET A 145 -3.38 6.16 -3.17
CA MET A 145 -3.90 4.85 -2.76
C MET A 145 -3.74 3.79 -3.85
N LEU A 146 -4.09 4.15 -5.08
CA LEU A 146 -3.99 3.24 -6.21
C LEU A 146 -2.54 2.79 -6.44
N PHE A 147 -1.57 3.71 -6.39
CA PHE A 147 -0.16 3.39 -6.58
C PHE A 147 0.36 2.51 -5.46
N GLN A 148 0.08 2.80 -4.20
CA GLN A 148 0.47 1.93 -3.09
C GLN A 148 0.03 0.48 -3.30
N PHE A 149 -1.15 0.28 -3.87
CA PHE A 149 -1.69 -1.05 -4.12
C PHE A 149 -1.05 -1.71 -5.35
N ILE A 150 -1.03 -1.01 -6.49
CA ILE A 150 -0.55 -1.57 -7.77
C ILE A 150 0.96 -1.76 -7.78
N THR A 151 1.73 -0.82 -7.20
CA THR A 151 3.19 -0.94 -7.19
C THR A 151 3.66 -2.06 -6.27
N ALA A 152 2.96 -2.29 -5.15
CA ALA A 152 3.20 -3.46 -4.32
C ALA A 152 2.95 -4.77 -5.11
N ALA A 153 1.82 -4.84 -5.86
CA ALA A 153 1.53 -5.99 -6.71
C ALA A 153 2.57 -6.18 -7.82
N THR A 154 3.03 -5.08 -8.44
CA THR A 154 4.08 -5.08 -9.47
C THR A 154 5.40 -5.64 -8.93
N GLY A 155 5.81 -5.20 -7.73
CA GLY A 155 6.98 -5.72 -7.05
C GLY A 155 6.87 -7.21 -6.72
N MET A 156 5.70 -7.65 -6.24
CA MET A 156 5.43 -9.06 -5.96
C MET A 156 5.45 -9.90 -7.24
N ALA A 157 4.87 -9.42 -8.35
CA ALA A 157 4.89 -10.10 -9.64
C ALA A 157 6.33 -10.25 -10.18
N ALA A 158 7.13 -9.20 -10.08
CA ALA A 158 8.54 -9.22 -10.46
C ALA A 158 9.33 -10.25 -9.62
N MET A 159 9.12 -10.26 -8.30
CA MET A 159 9.75 -11.20 -7.39
C MET A 159 9.34 -12.64 -7.69
N ALA A 160 8.07 -12.89 -8.00
CA ALA A 160 7.59 -14.22 -8.37
C ALA A 160 8.29 -14.76 -9.64
N GLY A 161 8.49 -13.91 -10.65
CA GLY A 161 9.26 -14.26 -11.85
C GLY A 161 10.71 -14.62 -11.54
N ILE A 162 11.38 -13.81 -10.70
CA ILE A 162 12.75 -14.08 -10.26
C ILE A 162 12.83 -15.40 -9.50
N MET A 163 11.94 -15.63 -8.55
CA MET A 163 11.91 -16.87 -7.74
C MET A 163 11.67 -18.09 -8.61
N LYS A 164 10.77 -18.02 -9.60
CA LYS A 164 10.57 -19.10 -10.57
C LYS A 164 11.84 -19.38 -11.37
N SER A 165 12.50 -18.34 -11.84
CA SER A 165 13.78 -18.45 -12.56
C SER A 165 14.88 -19.12 -11.73
N MET A 166 14.98 -18.78 -10.44
CA MET A 166 15.97 -19.39 -9.53
C MET A 166 15.64 -20.84 -9.18
N ALA A 167 14.35 -21.18 -9.10
CA ALA A 167 13.90 -22.53 -8.76
C ALA A 167 14.07 -23.54 -9.91
N THR A 168 14.17 -23.07 -11.16
CA THR A 168 14.24 -23.94 -12.35
C THR A 168 15.57 -23.82 -13.05
N LYS A 169 16.32 -24.93 -13.13
CA LYS A 169 17.71 -24.95 -13.67
C LYS A 169 17.82 -24.76 -15.18
N THR A 170 16.74 -24.99 -15.96
CA THR A 170 16.81 -25.12 -17.43
C THR A 170 15.64 -24.52 -18.21
N THR A 171 14.77 -23.72 -17.59
CA THR A 171 13.65 -23.12 -18.30
C THR A 171 14.07 -21.83 -19.01
N LYS A 172 13.63 -21.69 -20.27
CA LYS A 172 13.79 -20.47 -21.06
C LYS A 172 12.72 -19.41 -20.70
N THR A 173 11.72 -19.78 -19.92
CA THR A 173 10.57 -18.96 -19.55
C THR A 173 10.47 -18.73 -18.05
N ILE A 174 10.03 -17.54 -17.65
CA ILE A 174 9.93 -17.13 -16.23
C ILE A 174 8.49 -16.93 -15.77
N GLY A 175 7.51 -17.35 -16.57
CA GLY A 175 6.08 -17.21 -16.30
C GLY A 175 5.47 -16.01 -17.00
N ASN A 176 4.28 -15.62 -16.59
CA ASN A 176 3.54 -14.50 -17.17
C ASN A 176 3.44 -13.35 -16.16
N PHE A 177 4.03 -12.20 -16.50
CA PHE A 177 4.02 -11.00 -15.65
C PHE A 177 2.59 -10.53 -15.33
N TRP A 178 1.73 -10.45 -16.33
CA TRP A 178 0.36 -9.98 -16.16
C TRP A 178 -0.49 -10.91 -15.30
N HIS A 179 -0.29 -12.21 -15.46
CA HIS A 179 -0.92 -13.20 -14.59
C HIS A 179 -0.46 -13.02 -13.14
N TYR A 180 0.85 -12.90 -12.90
CA TYR A 180 1.37 -12.67 -11.55
C TYR A 180 0.89 -11.36 -10.94
N LEU A 181 0.77 -10.29 -11.73
CA LEU A 181 0.24 -9.02 -11.28
C LEU A 181 -1.21 -9.15 -10.80
N VAL A 182 -2.07 -9.77 -11.61
CA VAL A 182 -3.50 -9.93 -11.28
C VAL A 182 -3.69 -10.79 -10.03
N ILE A 183 -3.02 -11.95 -9.92
CA ILE A 183 -3.16 -12.81 -8.74
C ILE A 183 -2.56 -12.18 -7.49
N SER A 184 -1.51 -11.36 -7.61
CA SER A 184 -0.98 -10.59 -6.48
C SER A 184 -2.01 -9.59 -5.96
N CYS A 185 -2.68 -8.87 -6.85
CA CYS A 185 -3.76 -7.95 -6.47
C CYS A 185 -4.93 -8.68 -5.82
N THR A 186 -5.46 -9.72 -6.47
CA THR A 186 -6.73 -10.34 -6.10
C THR A 186 -6.62 -11.32 -4.93
N ARG A 187 -5.55 -12.12 -4.88
CA ARG A 187 -5.42 -13.21 -3.92
C ARG A 187 -4.52 -12.91 -2.73
N ILE A 188 -3.67 -11.88 -2.83
CA ILE A 188 -2.75 -11.52 -1.74
C ILE A 188 -3.11 -10.17 -1.18
N LEU A 189 -2.99 -9.09 -1.98
CA LEU A 189 -3.14 -7.73 -1.47
C LEU A 189 -4.59 -7.41 -1.06
N PHE A 190 -5.57 -7.77 -1.88
CA PHE A 190 -6.98 -7.47 -1.60
C PHE A 190 -7.47 -8.08 -0.28
N PRO A 191 -7.32 -9.40 -0.01
CA PRO A 191 -7.75 -9.97 1.26
C PRO A 191 -6.96 -9.43 2.45
N MET A 192 -5.65 -9.17 2.29
CA MET A 192 -4.84 -8.55 3.33
C MET A 192 -5.31 -7.12 3.66
N SER A 193 -5.63 -6.33 2.65
CA SER A 193 -6.14 -4.97 2.86
C SER A 193 -7.49 -4.95 3.57
N LEU A 194 -8.37 -5.92 3.29
CA LEU A 194 -9.64 -6.05 3.99
C LEU A 194 -9.45 -6.40 5.47
N ILE A 195 -8.54 -7.33 5.78
CA ILE A 195 -8.24 -7.72 7.17
C ILE A 195 -7.68 -6.52 7.94
N VAL A 196 -6.68 -5.84 7.38
CA VAL A 196 -6.05 -4.67 8.01
C VAL A 196 -7.05 -3.52 8.15
N GLY A 197 -7.86 -3.27 7.12
CA GLY A 197 -8.89 -2.24 7.15
C GLY A 197 -9.94 -2.51 8.24
N PHE A 198 -10.39 -3.75 8.39
CA PHE A 198 -11.32 -4.14 9.45
C PHE A 198 -10.72 -3.94 10.85
N ILE A 199 -9.47 -4.35 11.06
CA ILE A 199 -8.76 -4.16 12.33
C ILE A 199 -8.61 -2.67 12.64
N HIS A 200 -8.21 -1.87 11.63
CA HIS A 200 -8.03 -0.43 11.79
C HIS A 200 -9.33 0.29 12.15
N THR A 201 -10.44 -0.06 11.51
CA THR A 201 -11.76 0.52 11.79
C THR A 201 -12.19 0.22 13.23
N ARG A 202 -12.02 -1.02 13.66
CA ARG A 202 -12.33 -1.43 15.06
C ARG A 202 -11.49 -0.69 16.08
N TYR A 203 -10.20 -0.50 15.78
CA TYR A 203 -9.31 0.25 16.66
C TYR A 203 -9.69 1.74 16.72
N ALA A 204 -10.00 2.36 15.58
CA ALA A 204 -10.43 3.76 15.52
C ALA A 204 -11.75 4.00 16.26
N ASP A 205 -12.72 3.09 16.14
CA ASP A 205 -13.99 3.16 16.88
C ASP A 205 -13.75 3.02 18.39
N GLY A 206 -12.86 2.13 18.81
CA GLY A 206 -12.47 1.99 20.21
C GLY A 206 -11.85 3.26 20.80
N LEU A 207 -11.01 3.96 20.04
CA LEU A 207 -10.42 5.24 20.45
C LEU A 207 -11.45 6.37 20.53
N ARG A 208 -12.43 6.41 19.62
CA ARG A 208 -13.53 7.39 19.67
C ARG A 208 -14.38 7.20 20.92
N LEU A 209 -14.79 5.97 21.21
CA LEU A 209 -15.55 5.65 22.43
C LEU A 209 -14.80 5.99 23.71
N GLN A 210 -13.47 5.88 23.70
CA GLN A 210 -12.62 6.26 24.85
C GLN A 210 -12.52 7.78 25.01
N ASN A 211 -12.48 8.53 23.91
CA ASN A 211 -12.43 9.99 23.92
C ASN A 211 -13.78 10.63 24.29
N ASP A 212 -14.90 9.95 24.00
CA ASP A 212 -16.24 10.41 24.35
C ASP A 212 -16.61 10.16 25.82
N ASN A 213 -15.71 9.53 26.60
CA ASN A 213 -15.86 9.36 28.04
C ASN A 213 -15.47 10.65 28.77
N PRO A 214 -16.43 11.40 29.37
CA PRO A 214 -16.18 12.77 29.87
C PRO A 214 -15.18 12.85 31.03
N ASP A 215 -14.87 11.71 31.68
CA ASP A 215 -14.01 11.68 32.86
C ASP A 215 -12.50 11.60 32.56
N ILE A 216 -12.10 11.28 31.32
CA ILE A 216 -10.67 11.14 30.96
C ILE A 216 -10.20 12.26 29.99
N GLY A 217 -11.14 12.97 29.33
CA GLY A 217 -10.85 13.85 28.19
C GLY A 217 -10.54 15.30 28.51
N ARG A 218 -10.69 15.77 29.72
CA ARG A 218 -10.63 17.24 30.03
C ARG A 218 -9.23 17.86 29.99
N SER A 219 -8.15 17.10 29.89
CA SER A 219 -6.79 17.67 30.04
C SER A 219 -5.94 17.65 28.74
N ARG A 220 -6.33 17.00 27.66
CA ARG A 220 -5.44 16.86 26.47
C ARG A 220 -6.06 17.15 25.09
N THR A 221 -7.36 17.30 24.96
CA THR A 221 -8.00 17.32 23.63
C THR A 221 -8.28 18.70 23.04
N ASN A 222 -8.05 19.80 23.76
CA ASN A 222 -8.40 21.12 23.26
C ASN A 222 -7.41 21.75 22.27
N CYS A 223 -6.20 21.18 22.12
CA CYS A 223 -5.18 21.74 21.22
C CYS A 223 -5.07 21.03 19.84
N PHE A 224 -5.58 19.80 19.73
CA PHE A 224 -5.35 19.01 18.50
C PHE A 224 -6.49 19.08 17.47
N THR A 225 -7.68 19.48 17.88
CA THR A 225 -8.88 19.51 17.00
C THR A 225 -9.32 20.90 16.55
N ARG A 226 -8.66 21.97 17.01
CA ARG A 226 -8.90 23.34 16.53
C ARG A 226 -7.59 24.13 16.46
N PRO A 227 -6.88 24.13 15.34
CA PRO A 227 -5.62 24.86 15.21
C PRO A 227 -5.75 26.39 15.20
N TYR A 228 -6.98 26.95 15.19
CA TYR A 228 -7.20 28.40 15.05
C TYR A 228 -7.82 29.12 16.24
N SER A 229 -7.97 28.50 17.42
CA SER A 229 -8.54 29.17 18.60
C SER A 229 -7.76 29.00 19.90
N CYS A 230 -6.45 28.88 19.82
CA CYS A 230 -5.61 29.07 20.99
C CYS A 230 -5.27 30.56 21.11
N ASN A 231 -6.26 31.36 21.49
CA ASN A 231 -6.01 32.75 21.90
C ASN A 231 -5.47 32.72 23.33
N ARG A 232 -4.23 33.12 23.48
CA ARG A 232 -3.55 33.35 24.73
C ARG A 232 -4.19 34.59 25.36
N SER A 233 -4.94 34.43 26.42
CA SER A 233 -5.28 35.51 27.31
C SER A 233 -4.99 35.04 28.74
N ASP A 234 -3.97 35.71 29.30
CA ASP A 234 -3.54 35.86 30.68
C ASP A 234 -2.97 34.64 31.39
#